data_c2b7548f354c2675a7ed172093c3640e
#
_entry.id   c2b7548f354c2675a7ed172093c3640e
#
_cell.length_a   1.000
_cell.length_b   1.000
_cell.length_c   1.000
_cell.angle_alpha   90.00
_cell.angle_beta   90.00
_cell.angle_gamma   90.00
#
_symmetry.space_group_name_H-M   'P 1'
#
loop_
_entity.id
_entity.type
_entity.pdbx_description
1 polymer ?
#
loop_
_entity_poly.entity_id
_entity_poly.type
_entity_poly.pdbx_seq_one_letter_code
_entity_poly.pdbx_strand_id
1 'polypeptide(L)'
;LVNDVRPYVDSALEYTRTQEEKGLLMLDLDSVISYCEGIVESGEDSAVLQAMNDSIAALELGEEKTAQYQEQLRTAFSDSFLSAYQDILDTMRELQSSGEINEQGLAQFEYGKEYYALLLQQSIGSNKTPEEVKAMMEEAFNEHLQQLQMYAMAYPEETEQVLSQDL
;
A
#
# COMPACT_ATOMS: atom_id res chain seq x y z
N LEU A 1 12.31 11.08 14.67
CA LEU A 1 11.69 10.19 13.68
C LEU A 1 10.18 10.11 13.87
N VAL A 2 9.64 9.67 15.05
CA VAL A 2 8.17 9.59 15.27
C VAL A 2 7.52 10.97 15.14
N ASN A 3 8.11 12.01 15.70
CA ASN A 3 7.61 13.40 15.60
C ASN A 3 7.64 13.97 14.18
N ASP A 4 8.43 13.39 13.27
CA ASP A 4 8.55 13.85 11.88
C ASP A 4 7.44 13.27 10.98
N VAL A 5 6.66 12.30 11.49
CA VAL A 5 5.55 11.68 10.75
C VAL A 5 4.47 12.73 10.45
N ARG A 6 4.12 13.54 11.45
CA ARG A 6 3.05 14.56 11.32
C ARG A 6 3.30 15.56 10.19
N PRO A 7 4.43 16.30 10.15
CA PRO A 7 4.66 17.24 9.06
C PRO A 7 4.78 16.58 7.69
N TYR A 8 5.26 15.33 7.62
CA TYR A 8 5.27 14.57 6.36
C TYR A 8 3.85 14.27 5.88
N VAL A 9 2.97 13.78 6.77
CA VAL A 9 1.58 13.47 6.45
C VAL A 9 0.82 14.74 6.06
N ASP A 10 0.99 15.84 6.78
CA ASP A 10 0.35 17.13 6.44
C ASP A 10 0.69 17.55 5.01
N SER A 11 1.98 17.45 4.61
CA SER A 11 2.41 17.75 3.24
C SER A 11 1.84 16.78 2.20
N ALA A 12 1.75 15.49 2.54
CA ALA A 12 1.17 14.48 1.64
C ALA A 12 -0.33 14.70 1.43
N LEU A 13 -1.07 15.07 2.49
CA LEU A 13 -2.50 15.36 2.41
C LEU A 13 -2.78 16.64 1.60
N GLU A 14 -1.96 17.70 1.75
CA GLU A 14 -2.04 18.89 0.93
C GLU A 14 -1.83 18.57 -0.56
N TYR A 15 -0.84 17.74 -0.86
CA TYR A 15 -0.61 17.25 -2.22
C TYR A 15 -1.79 16.44 -2.75
N THR A 16 -2.36 15.53 -1.96
CA THR A 16 -3.51 14.71 -2.34
C THR A 16 -4.75 15.57 -2.65
N ARG A 17 -5.04 16.58 -1.82
CA ARG A 17 -6.12 17.55 -2.07
C ARG A 17 -5.89 18.34 -3.36
N THR A 18 -4.64 18.76 -3.61
CA THR A 18 -4.27 19.44 -4.87
C THR A 18 -4.47 18.53 -6.09
N GLN A 19 -4.24 17.22 -5.96
CA GLN A 19 -4.51 16.26 -7.02
C GLN A 19 -6.02 16.13 -7.29
N GLU A 20 -6.83 16.07 -6.24
CA GLU A 20 -8.29 16.00 -6.36
C GLU A 20 -8.86 17.26 -7.03
N GLU A 21 -8.50 18.47 -6.56
CA GLU A 21 -8.92 19.74 -7.14
C GLU A 21 -8.63 19.87 -8.65
N LYS A 22 -7.58 19.16 -9.13
CA LYS A 22 -7.19 19.13 -10.54
C LYS A 22 -7.79 17.97 -11.32
N GLY A 23 -8.63 17.13 -10.69
CA GLY A 23 -9.16 15.90 -11.29
C GLY A 23 -8.11 14.85 -11.61
N LEU A 24 -6.98 14.87 -10.91
CA LEU A 24 -5.84 13.97 -11.12
C LEU A 24 -5.76 12.83 -10.09
N LEU A 25 -6.65 12.80 -9.10
CA LEU A 25 -6.59 11.82 -8.03
C LEU A 25 -6.93 10.42 -8.55
N MET A 26 -5.96 9.51 -8.44
CA MET A 26 -6.05 8.09 -8.84
C MET A 26 -5.66 7.21 -7.65
N LEU A 27 -6.35 7.38 -6.52
CA LEU A 27 -6.05 6.68 -5.29
C LEU A 27 -7.14 5.64 -4.99
N ASP A 28 -6.76 4.44 -4.62
CA ASP A 28 -7.66 3.44 -4.05
C ASP A 28 -8.00 3.83 -2.60
N LEU A 29 -9.06 4.64 -2.46
CA LEU A 29 -9.49 5.19 -1.18
C LEU A 29 -9.94 4.10 -0.21
N ASP A 30 -10.63 3.05 -0.70
CA ASP A 30 -11.14 1.97 0.15
C ASP A 30 -10.00 1.23 0.84
N SER A 31 -8.95 0.88 0.09
CA SER A 31 -7.77 0.23 0.64
C SER A 31 -7.02 1.11 1.64
N VAL A 32 -6.87 2.42 1.36
CA VAL A 32 -6.20 3.35 2.28
C VAL A 32 -7.03 3.55 3.55
N ILE A 33 -8.36 3.72 3.44
CA ILE A 33 -9.27 3.86 4.57
C ILE A 33 -9.17 2.62 5.47
N SER A 34 -9.34 1.42 4.90
CA SER A 34 -9.28 0.17 5.66
C SER A 34 -7.94 -0.02 6.38
N TYR A 35 -6.83 0.32 5.73
CA TYR A 35 -5.51 0.25 6.33
C TYR A 35 -5.36 1.23 7.51
N CYS A 36 -5.79 2.49 7.35
CA CYS A 36 -5.70 3.50 8.39
C CYS A 36 -6.65 3.20 9.57
N GLU A 37 -7.85 2.65 9.30
CA GLU A 37 -8.76 2.18 10.35
C GLU A 37 -8.09 1.15 11.25
N GLY A 38 -7.44 0.14 10.67
CA GLY A 38 -6.74 -0.89 11.44
C GLY A 38 -5.61 -0.33 12.33
N ILE A 39 -4.91 0.72 11.87
CA ILE A 39 -3.86 1.38 12.66
C ILE A 39 -4.48 2.20 13.81
N VAL A 40 -5.51 2.99 13.52
CA VAL A 40 -6.18 3.84 14.51
C VAL A 40 -6.88 2.98 15.57
N GLU A 41 -7.55 1.89 15.17
CA GLU A 41 -8.20 0.95 16.09
C GLU A 41 -7.20 0.23 16.99
N SER A 42 -6.02 -0.13 16.48
CA SER A 42 -4.97 -0.74 17.29
C SER A 42 -4.42 0.20 18.35
N GLY A 43 -4.40 1.51 18.07
CA GLY A 43 -4.01 2.54 19.01
C GLY A 43 -2.68 2.25 19.72
N GLU A 44 -2.65 2.44 21.04
CA GLU A 44 -1.48 2.18 21.88
C GLU A 44 -1.20 0.67 22.09
N ASP A 45 -2.14 -0.21 21.72
CA ASP A 45 -1.96 -1.67 21.79
C ASP A 45 -1.25 -2.23 20.55
N SER A 46 -0.80 -1.35 19.63
CA SER A 46 -0.18 -1.76 18.39
C SER A 46 1.14 -2.52 18.60
N ALA A 47 1.36 -3.55 17.81
CA ALA A 47 2.62 -4.31 17.81
C ALA A 47 3.85 -3.43 17.50
N VAL A 48 3.65 -2.33 16.75
CA VAL A 48 4.72 -1.37 16.44
C VAL A 48 5.18 -0.66 17.70
N LEU A 49 4.26 -0.14 18.52
CA LEU A 49 4.61 0.54 19.78
C LEU A 49 5.23 -0.44 20.76
N GLN A 50 4.74 -1.67 20.84
CA GLN A 50 5.32 -2.72 21.68
C GLN A 50 6.76 -3.02 21.28
N ALA A 51 7.05 -3.25 20.00
CA ALA A 51 8.39 -3.51 19.49
C ALA A 51 9.37 -2.35 19.76
N MET A 52 8.89 -1.10 19.66
CA MET A 52 9.71 0.07 20.00
C MET A 52 9.99 0.14 21.52
N ASN A 53 9.02 -0.18 22.38
CA ASN A 53 9.21 -0.24 23.84
C ASN A 53 10.19 -1.35 24.21
N ASP A 54 10.13 -2.51 23.60
CA ASP A 54 11.07 -3.61 23.79
C ASP A 54 12.50 -3.20 23.38
N SER A 55 12.61 -2.45 22.27
CA SER A 55 13.89 -1.91 21.82
C SER A 55 14.49 -0.92 22.82
N ILE A 56 13.68 -0.06 23.46
CA ILE A 56 14.13 0.83 24.54
C ILE A 56 14.58 0.02 25.76
N ALA A 57 13.82 -1.01 26.14
CA ALA A 57 14.17 -1.87 27.28
C ALA A 57 15.50 -2.59 27.07
N ALA A 58 15.77 -3.06 25.84
CA ALA A 58 17.01 -3.74 25.46
C ALA A 58 18.28 -2.85 25.55
N LEU A 59 18.14 -1.54 25.69
CA LEU A 59 19.27 -0.64 25.86
C LEU A 59 19.87 -0.65 27.30
N GLU A 60 19.24 -1.33 28.25
CA GLU A 60 19.70 -1.49 29.65
C GLU A 60 20.08 -0.18 30.34
N LEU A 61 19.29 0.89 30.12
CA LEU A 61 19.57 2.26 30.62
C LEU A 61 19.28 2.46 32.12
N GLY A 62 18.76 1.41 32.78
CA GLY A 62 18.21 1.46 34.14
C GLY A 62 16.73 1.86 34.16
N GLU A 63 16.00 1.45 35.20
CA GLU A 63 14.54 1.53 35.30
C GLU A 63 13.99 2.94 35.04
N GLU A 64 14.58 3.96 35.69
CA GLU A 64 14.09 5.35 35.58
C GLU A 64 14.18 5.91 34.16
N LYS A 65 15.34 5.71 33.49
CA LYS A 65 15.52 6.21 32.11
C LYS A 65 14.69 5.41 31.10
N THR A 66 14.60 4.09 31.29
CA THR A 66 13.77 3.24 30.44
C THR A 66 12.30 3.69 30.48
N ALA A 67 11.74 3.88 31.70
CA ALA A 67 10.39 4.38 31.87
C ALA A 67 10.19 5.78 31.27
N GLN A 68 11.16 6.67 31.45
CA GLN A 68 11.11 8.02 30.88
C GLN A 68 11.05 7.97 29.34
N TYR A 69 11.87 7.16 28.66
CA TYR A 69 11.89 7.07 27.23
C TYR A 69 10.64 6.35 26.66
N GLN A 70 10.14 5.34 27.35
CA GLN A 70 8.90 4.69 26.98
C GLN A 70 7.70 5.64 27.08
N GLU A 71 7.64 6.50 28.11
CA GLU A 71 6.60 7.52 28.23
C GLU A 71 6.71 8.60 27.14
N GLN A 72 7.93 9.05 26.82
CA GLN A 72 8.16 9.98 25.72
C GLN A 72 7.78 9.37 24.37
N LEU A 73 8.09 8.09 24.16
CA LEU A 73 7.69 7.36 22.96
C LEU A 73 6.18 7.26 22.86
N ARG A 74 5.48 6.87 23.93
CA ARG A 74 4.03 6.77 23.97
C ARG A 74 3.35 8.09 23.61
N THR A 75 3.79 9.18 24.24
CA THR A 75 3.30 10.53 23.95
C THR A 75 3.54 10.90 22.49
N ALA A 76 4.76 10.71 21.96
CA ALA A 76 5.06 11.02 20.56
C ALA A 76 4.27 10.14 19.59
N PHE A 77 4.03 8.87 19.95
CA PHE A 77 3.26 7.94 19.14
C PHE A 77 1.78 8.37 19.06
N SER A 78 1.17 8.71 20.20
CA SER A 78 -0.20 9.21 20.24
C SER A 78 -0.36 10.55 19.51
N ASP A 79 0.47 11.55 19.88
CA ASP A 79 0.32 12.93 19.43
C ASP A 79 0.75 13.16 17.98
N SER A 80 1.67 12.33 17.46
CA SER A 80 2.20 12.50 16.11
C SER A 80 1.79 11.37 15.17
N PHE A 81 2.01 10.11 15.55
CA PHE A 81 1.76 8.98 14.66
C PHE A 81 0.26 8.69 14.53
N LEU A 82 -0.44 8.38 15.62
CA LEU A 82 -1.86 8.05 15.58
C LEU A 82 -2.70 9.23 15.09
N SER A 83 -2.41 10.46 15.54
CA SER A 83 -3.13 11.64 15.07
C SER A 83 -2.94 11.87 13.56
N ALA A 84 -1.76 11.61 13.02
CA ALA A 84 -1.50 11.71 11.59
C ALA A 84 -2.32 10.67 10.79
N TYR A 85 -2.40 9.42 11.26
CA TYR A 85 -3.23 8.40 10.63
C TYR A 85 -4.73 8.69 10.73
N GLN A 86 -5.18 9.31 11.84
CA GLN A 86 -6.55 9.80 11.95
C GLN A 86 -6.85 10.87 10.89
N ASP A 87 -5.93 11.82 10.67
CA ASP A 87 -6.12 12.85 9.65
C ASP A 87 -6.10 12.28 8.22
N ILE A 88 -5.28 11.25 7.95
CA ILE A 88 -5.35 10.52 6.68
C ILE A 88 -6.75 9.92 6.53
N LEU A 89 -7.22 9.18 7.53
CA LEU A 89 -8.53 8.52 7.52
C LEU A 89 -9.66 9.50 7.27
N ASP A 90 -9.68 10.62 7.99
CA ASP A 90 -10.72 11.65 7.86
C ASP A 90 -10.67 12.31 6.48
N THR A 91 -9.47 12.60 5.97
CA THR A 91 -9.28 13.16 4.63
C THR A 91 -9.73 12.18 3.53
N MET A 92 -9.36 10.90 3.64
CA MET A 92 -9.77 9.89 2.65
C MET A 92 -11.28 9.69 2.62
N ARG A 93 -11.94 9.71 3.78
CA ARG A 93 -13.40 9.63 3.88
C ARG A 93 -14.09 10.87 3.29
N GLU A 94 -13.53 12.06 3.51
CA GLU A 94 -13.99 13.28 2.86
C GLU A 94 -13.91 13.20 1.34
N LEU A 95 -12.73 12.80 0.81
CA LEU A 95 -12.51 12.61 -0.62
C LEU A 95 -13.42 11.54 -1.22
N GLN A 96 -13.66 10.45 -0.51
CA GLN A 96 -14.60 9.40 -0.93
C GLN A 96 -16.03 9.93 -1.06
N SER A 97 -16.43 10.86 -0.19
CA SER A 97 -17.77 11.47 -0.23
C SER A 97 -17.91 12.56 -1.28
N SER A 98 -16.84 13.25 -1.68
CA SER A 98 -16.84 14.31 -2.70
C SER A 98 -16.97 13.78 -4.13
N GLY A 99 -16.61 12.53 -4.38
CA GLY A 99 -17.00 11.76 -5.58
C GLY A 99 -16.23 12.03 -6.87
N GLU A 100 -15.16 12.83 -6.85
CA GLU A 100 -14.37 13.11 -8.06
C GLU A 100 -13.04 12.33 -8.09
N ILE A 101 -13.13 11.00 -8.16
CA ILE A 101 -11.95 10.13 -8.32
C ILE A 101 -11.83 9.70 -9.78
N ASN A 102 -10.61 9.75 -10.31
CA ASN A 102 -10.32 9.22 -11.62
C ASN A 102 -10.24 7.69 -11.59
N GLU A 103 -11.35 7.03 -11.90
CA GLU A 103 -11.43 5.57 -11.99
C GLU A 103 -10.84 5.01 -13.31
N GLN A 104 -10.64 5.85 -14.31
CA GLN A 104 -10.14 5.44 -15.63
C GLN A 104 -8.60 5.43 -15.70
N GLY A 105 -7.92 5.85 -14.63
CA GLY A 105 -6.47 5.91 -14.57
C GLY A 105 -5.88 6.81 -15.66
N LEU A 106 -4.73 6.42 -16.20
CA LEU A 106 -4.03 7.19 -17.24
C LEU A 106 -4.84 7.34 -18.53
N ALA A 107 -5.82 6.47 -18.80
CA ALA A 107 -6.63 6.51 -20.02
C ALA A 107 -7.49 7.78 -20.14
N GLN A 108 -7.76 8.46 -19.03
CA GLN A 108 -8.51 9.70 -19.01
C GLN A 108 -7.73 10.91 -19.59
N PHE A 109 -6.41 10.87 -19.57
CA PHE A 109 -5.58 11.99 -19.99
C PHE A 109 -5.24 11.95 -21.47
N GLU A 110 -5.13 13.13 -22.11
CA GLU A 110 -4.83 13.29 -23.53
C GLU A 110 -3.60 12.50 -23.97
N TYR A 111 -2.52 12.51 -23.15
CA TYR A 111 -1.26 11.80 -23.43
C TYR A 111 -1.07 10.57 -22.52
N GLY A 112 -2.14 10.07 -21.93
CA GLY A 112 -2.06 8.97 -20.96
C GLY A 112 -1.56 7.66 -21.55
N LYS A 113 -1.89 7.37 -22.81
CA LYS A 113 -1.43 6.16 -23.50
C LYS A 113 0.06 6.21 -23.80
N GLU A 114 0.54 7.35 -24.30
CA GLU A 114 1.96 7.57 -24.57
C GLU A 114 2.78 7.50 -23.27
N TYR A 115 2.28 8.10 -22.20
CA TYR A 115 2.92 8.05 -20.90
C TYR A 115 2.94 6.62 -20.34
N TYR A 116 1.84 5.87 -20.46
CA TYR A 116 1.80 4.46 -20.09
C TYR A 116 2.82 3.62 -20.86
N ALA A 117 2.95 3.84 -22.17
CA ALA A 117 3.94 3.14 -22.98
C ALA A 117 5.38 3.41 -22.51
N LEU A 118 5.70 4.66 -22.13
CA LEU A 118 7.01 5.03 -21.57
C LEU A 118 7.24 4.37 -20.21
N LEU A 119 6.27 4.37 -19.32
CA LEU A 119 6.36 3.70 -18.02
C LEU A 119 6.58 2.19 -18.18
N LEU A 120 5.85 1.57 -19.11
CA LEU A 120 5.99 0.14 -19.39
C LEU A 120 7.40 -0.16 -19.90
N GLN A 121 7.90 0.58 -20.89
CA GLN A 121 9.25 0.40 -21.42
C GLN A 121 10.32 0.58 -20.35
N GLN A 122 10.17 1.57 -19.49
CA GLN A 122 11.07 1.79 -18.36
C GLN A 122 11.04 0.61 -17.36
N SER A 123 9.85 0.10 -17.05
CA SER A 123 9.67 -0.99 -16.08
C SER A 123 10.22 -2.31 -16.56
N ILE A 124 10.03 -2.64 -17.84
CA ILE A 124 10.48 -3.91 -18.42
C ILE A 124 11.90 -3.84 -19.03
N GLY A 125 12.50 -2.64 -19.12
CA GLY A 125 13.81 -2.44 -19.73
C GLY A 125 13.86 -2.79 -21.24
N SER A 126 12.74 -2.63 -21.96
CA SER A 126 12.59 -3.00 -23.37
C SER A 126 11.81 -1.92 -24.13
N ASN A 127 12.14 -1.74 -25.41
CA ASN A 127 11.41 -0.82 -26.31
C ASN A 127 10.13 -1.39 -26.91
N LYS A 128 9.63 -2.51 -26.37
CA LYS A 128 8.37 -3.12 -26.85
C LYS A 128 7.16 -2.22 -26.56
N THR A 129 6.21 -2.25 -27.46
CA THR A 129 4.93 -1.55 -27.26
C THR A 129 4.03 -2.31 -26.27
N PRO A 130 3.02 -1.65 -25.67
CA PRO A 130 2.05 -2.32 -24.81
C PRO A 130 1.36 -3.51 -25.50
N GLU A 131 1.08 -3.41 -26.81
CA GLU A 131 0.45 -4.46 -27.61
C GLU A 131 1.39 -5.66 -27.78
N GLU A 132 2.68 -5.42 -28.04
CA GLU A 132 3.69 -6.49 -28.13
C GLU A 132 3.88 -7.20 -26.79
N VAL A 133 3.92 -6.44 -25.68
CA VAL A 133 4.03 -7.02 -24.34
C VAL A 133 2.79 -7.84 -24.01
N LYS A 134 1.60 -7.33 -24.32
CA LYS A 134 0.35 -8.06 -24.11
C LYS A 134 0.34 -9.38 -24.89
N ALA A 135 0.71 -9.36 -26.18
CA ALA A 135 0.76 -10.58 -26.99
C ALA A 135 1.73 -11.63 -26.43
N MET A 136 2.91 -11.19 -25.97
CA MET A 136 3.89 -12.08 -25.32
C MET A 136 3.34 -12.68 -24.01
N MET A 137 2.63 -11.89 -23.23
CA MET A 137 2.02 -12.38 -21.98
C MET A 137 0.91 -13.38 -22.25
N GLU A 138 0.08 -13.13 -23.26
CA GLU A 138 -1.00 -14.04 -23.68
C GLU A 138 -0.43 -15.37 -24.20
N GLU A 139 0.64 -15.35 -25.00
CA GLU A 139 1.35 -16.53 -25.47
C GLU A 139 1.91 -17.34 -24.29
N ALA A 140 2.68 -16.71 -23.41
CA ALA A 140 3.25 -17.34 -22.23
C ALA A 140 2.17 -17.92 -21.29
N PHE A 141 1.08 -17.20 -21.08
CA PHE A 141 -0.04 -17.68 -20.28
C PHE A 141 -0.66 -18.95 -20.87
N ASN A 142 -0.90 -18.98 -22.18
CA ASN A 142 -1.47 -20.13 -22.87
C ASN A 142 -0.51 -21.34 -22.81
N GLU A 143 0.79 -21.13 -23.00
CA GLU A 143 1.79 -22.19 -22.86
C GLU A 143 1.81 -22.77 -21.44
N HIS A 144 1.83 -21.93 -20.42
CA HIS A 144 1.82 -22.38 -19.03
C HIS A 144 0.50 -23.09 -18.68
N LEU A 145 -0.63 -22.60 -19.19
CA LEU A 145 -1.93 -23.26 -18.97
C LEU A 145 -1.95 -24.65 -19.59
N GLN A 146 -1.40 -24.83 -20.81
CA GLN A 146 -1.27 -26.14 -21.44
C GLN A 146 -0.34 -27.07 -20.65
N GLN A 147 0.78 -26.56 -20.17
CA GLN A 147 1.69 -27.31 -19.30
C GLN A 147 0.99 -27.75 -18.00
N LEU A 148 0.26 -26.86 -17.36
CA LEU A 148 -0.51 -27.16 -16.14
C LEU A 148 -1.55 -28.28 -16.41
N GLN A 149 -2.27 -28.20 -17.53
CA GLN A 149 -3.23 -29.24 -17.94
C GLN A 149 -2.55 -30.60 -18.16
N MET A 150 -1.38 -30.61 -18.80
CA MET A 150 -0.61 -31.85 -19.00
C MET A 150 -0.14 -32.43 -17.66
N TYR A 151 0.32 -31.60 -16.72
CA TYR A 151 0.71 -32.07 -15.38
C TYR A 151 -0.50 -32.60 -14.62
N ALA A 152 -1.64 -31.91 -14.67
CA ALA A 152 -2.85 -32.38 -14.00
C ALA A 152 -3.33 -33.75 -14.54
N MET A 153 -3.17 -34.00 -15.83
CA MET A 153 -3.49 -35.28 -16.43
C MET A 153 -2.47 -36.39 -16.07
N ALA A 154 -1.20 -36.01 -15.97
CA ALA A 154 -0.11 -36.98 -15.65
C ALA A 154 -0.07 -37.32 -14.17
N TYR A 155 -0.46 -36.41 -13.29
CA TYR A 155 -0.37 -36.51 -11.82
C TYR A 155 -1.69 -36.10 -11.17
N PRO A 156 -2.79 -36.86 -11.35
CA PRO A 156 -4.12 -36.45 -10.88
C PRO A 156 -4.24 -36.44 -9.35
N GLU A 157 -3.58 -37.37 -8.64
CA GLU A 157 -3.66 -37.44 -7.19
C GLU A 157 -2.95 -36.24 -6.52
N GLU A 158 -1.77 -35.88 -7.01
CA GLU A 158 -0.99 -34.73 -6.55
C GLU A 158 -1.72 -33.42 -6.86
N THR A 159 -2.38 -33.34 -8.03
CA THR A 159 -3.16 -32.18 -8.44
C THR A 159 -4.37 -31.98 -7.52
N GLU A 160 -5.09 -33.03 -7.19
CA GLU A 160 -6.22 -32.97 -6.24
C GLU A 160 -5.74 -32.53 -4.85
N GLN A 161 -4.59 -33.03 -4.41
CA GLN A 161 -3.99 -32.63 -3.14
C GLN A 161 -3.64 -31.13 -3.09
N VAL A 162 -3.09 -30.57 -4.18
CA VAL A 162 -2.75 -29.14 -4.26
C VAL A 162 -4.01 -28.28 -4.28
N LEU A 163 -5.03 -28.67 -5.08
CA LEU A 163 -6.29 -27.93 -5.18
C LEU A 163 -7.16 -27.99 -3.92
N SER A 164 -6.95 -28.99 -3.06
CA SER A 164 -7.65 -29.12 -1.77
C SER A 164 -7.00 -28.33 -0.64
N GLN A 165 -5.82 -27.76 -0.85
CA GLN A 165 -5.20 -26.85 0.09
C GLN A 165 -5.79 -25.45 -0.13
N ASP A 166 -6.50 -24.93 0.88
CA ASP A 166 -6.91 -23.52 0.89
C ASP A 166 -5.66 -22.63 0.83
N LEU A 167 -5.51 -21.90 -0.28
CA LEU A 167 -4.45 -20.92 -0.52
C LEU A 167 -4.80 -19.60 0.15
#